data_6cdc5216c7db04dab776564cdb3159b2
#
_entry.id   6cdc5216c7db04dab776564cdb3159b2
#
_cell.length_a   1.000
_cell.length_b   1.000
_cell.length_c   1.000
_cell.angle_alpha   90.00
_cell.angle_beta   90.00
_cell.angle_gamma   90.00
#
_symmetry.space_group_name_H-M   'P 1'
#
loop_
_entity.id
_entity.type
_entity.pdbx_description
1 polymer ?
#
loop_
_entity_poly.entity_id
_entity_poly.type
_entity_poly.pdbx_seq_one_letter_code
_entity_poly.pdbx_strand_id
1 'polypeptide(L)'
;MAPIRLLELRNTYKWGGGPDKTILLSAARHNRAQVEVVVVYIRDVRDHEFRIADKARSFGLTFYELEERSKFDLRVLRALRDIIVRHDINLIHAHDYKTDLFAYLLRRWLGRRRFTLLSTAHAWVMLGPRGALYRRLDLWLMRRFDHLIAVSHATGNEMVAAGVPPQLISVIHNAIDTEEWAPGSIRPTLRAELGIPHDSLVLGYVGRIMPEKDLETWLRAAAVVARQYPEAQFVLVGEGRDASTLSQLQRLATDLGIAERVYFPGYRAQLLPVYAAFDLFVLTSRREGLPNSVLEAMAMGLPVVTTDVAGTKELVLHEQTGFVLPQGDVAGLAQAMTTLAGNAQWRQAMGLAGRKRVEQEFSFTGRLQRIEALYDKIVGRPHASHAAASSAV
;
A
#
# COMPACT_ATOMS: atom_id res chain seq x y z
N MET A 1 -20.50 1.07 -26.08
CA MET A 1 -19.43 0.06 -26.23
C MET A 1 -19.67 -1.05 -25.21
N ALA A 2 -19.29 -2.29 -25.51
CA ALA A 2 -19.41 -3.36 -24.50
C ALA A 2 -18.48 -3.08 -23.29
N PRO A 3 -18.84 -3.37 -22.02
CA PRO A 3 -18.02 -3.07 -20.86
C PRO A 3 -16.69 -3.84 -20.88
N ILE A 4 -15.65 -3.30 -20.22
CA ILE A 4 -14.44 -4.06 -19.89
C ILE A 4 -14.84 -5.06 -18.81
N ARG A 5 -14.61 -6.34 -19.06
CA ARG A 5 -14.85 -7.39 -18.07
C ARG A 5 -13.50 -7.75 -17.44
N LEU A 6 -13.26 -7.11 -16.33
CA LEU A 6 -12.00 -7.12 -15.58
C LEU A 6 -11.97 -8.26 -14.56
N LEU A 7 -10.91 -9.02 -14.55
CA LEU A 7 -10.55 -9.91 -13.45
C LEU A 7 -9.41 -9.30 -12.64
N GLU A 8 -9.69 -8.86 -11.42
CA GLU A 8 -8.66 -8.50 -10.43
C GLU A 8 -8.19 -9.77 -9.73
N LEU A 9 -6.91 -10.11 -9.88
CA LEU A 9 -6.35 -11.37 -9.41
C LEU A 9 -5.19 -11.14 -8.44
N ARG A 10 -5.36 -11.63 -7.18
CA ARG A 10 -4.40 -11.41 -6.10
C ARG A 10 -4.17 -12.66 -5.25
N ASN A 11 -2.92 -12.86 -4.81
CA ASN A 11 -2.57 -13.80 -3.75
C ASN A 11 -2.14 -13.02 -2.50
N THR A 12 -2.80 -13.25 -1.38
CA THR A 12 -2.50 -12.58 -0.12
C THR A 12 -2.80 -13.48 1.08
N TYR A 13 -2.51 -13.01 2.29
CA TYR A 13 -2.76 -13.77 3.52
C TYR A 13 -3.36 -12.88 4.61
N LYS A 14 -4.08 -13.49 5.56
CA LYS A 14 -4.73 -12.86 6.72
C LYS A 14 -5.62 -11.66 6.31
N TRP A 15 -5.22 -10.48 6.73
CA TRP A 15 -5.95 -9.21 6.55
C TRP A 15 -5.56 -8.46 5.28
N GLY A 16 -4.61 -9.01 4.52
CA GLY A 16 -4.03 -8.31 3.37
C GLY A 16 -3.10 -7.15 3.77
N GLY A 17 -2.95 -6.20 2.88
CA GLY A 17 -2.09 -5.02 3.07
C GLY A 17 -2.57 -3.81 2.28
N GLY A 18 -1.66 -2.84 2.07
CA GLY A 18 -1.95 -1.64 1.28
C GLY A 18 -2.49 -1.91 -0.12
N PRO A 19 -1.88 -2.83 -0.91
CA PRO A 19 -2.40 -3.19 -2.22
C PRO A 19 -3.84 -3.70 -2.19
N ASP A 20 -4.20 -4.51 -1.19
CA ASP A 20 -5.53 -5.12 -1.07
C ASP A 20 -6.62 -4.06 -0.82
N LYS A 21 -6.31 -3.02 -0.04
CA LYS A 21 -7.21 -1.86 0.13
C LYS A 21 -7.46 -1.17 -1.22
N THR A 22 -6.41 -0.93 -1.98
CA THR A 22 -6.48 -0.26 -3.29
C THR A 22 -7.27 -1.07 -4.31
N ILE A 23 -7.06 -2.39 -4.39
CA ILE A 23 -7.75 -3.30 -5.30
C ILE A 23 -9.25 -3.31 -5.01
N LEU A 24 -9.65 -3.57 -3.76
CA LEU A 24 -11.05 -3.65 -3.37
C LEU A 24 -11.78 -2.33 -3.54
N LEU A 25 -11.14 -1.20 -3.18
CA LEU A 25 -11.73 0.11 -3.35
C LEU A 25 -11.86 0.50 -4.83
N SER A 26 -10.88 0.17 -5.69
CA SER A 26 -10.98 0.35 -7.14
C SER A 26 -12.14 -0.46 -7.70
N ALA A 27 -12.22 -1.75 -7.37
CA ALA A 27 -13.29 -2.64 -7.82
C ALA A 27 -14.69 -2.12 -7.44
N ALA A 28 -14.81 -1.52 -6.25
CA ALA A 28 -16.08 -0.96 -5.77
C ALA A 28 -16.48 0.35 -6.46
N ARG A 29 -15.50 1.15 -6.92
CA ARG A 29 -15.73 2.51 -7.44
C ARG A 29 -15.63 2.66 -8.95
N HIS A 30 -15.26 1.62 -9.69
CA HIS A 30 -15.34 1.65 -11.14
C HIS A 30 -16.76 1.96 -11.63
N ASN A 31 -16.84 2.75 -12.69
CA ASN A 31 -18.11 2.95 -13.38
C ASN A 31 -18.60 1.63 -13.99
N ARG A 32 -19.58 1.00 -13.35
CA ARG A 32 -20.12 -0.33 -13.73
C ARG A 32 -20.65 -0.41 -15.16
N ALA A 33 -21.01 0.73 -15.77
CA ALA A 33 -21.39 0.78 -17.17
C ALA A 33 -20.19 0.64 -18.12
N GLN A 34 -18.98 0.92 -17.62
CA GLN A 34 -17.72 0.87 -18.40
C GLN A 34 -16.86 -0.33 -18.01
N VAL A 35 -16.80 -0.68 -16.73
CA VAL A 35 -15.95 -1.75 -16.20
C VAL A 35 -16.76 -2.64 -15.26
N GLU A 36 -16.98 -3.88 -15.67
CA GLU A 36 -17.51 -4.95 -14.83
C GLU A 36 -16.36 -5.69 -14.17
N VAL A 37 -16.34 -5.73 -12.83
CA VAL A 37 -15.20 -6.27 -12.08
C VAL A 37 -15.58 -7.58 -11.39
N VAL A 38 -14.76 -8.59 -11.62
CA VAL A 38 -14.72 -9.83 -10.84
C VAL A 38 -13.42 -9.84 -10.05
N VAL A 39 -13.51 -10.01 -8.74
CA VAL A 39 -12.34 -10.03 -7.85
C VAL A 39 -12.07 -11.47 -7.41
N VAL A 40 -10.85 -11.95 -7.60
CA VAL A 40 -10.43 -13.27 -7.18
C VAL A 40 -9.20 -13.19 -6.29
N TYR A 41 -9.32 -13.75 -5.10
CA TYR A 41 -8.20 -13.90 -4.18
C TYR A 41 -7.84 -15.38 -4.01
N ILE A 42 -6.54 -15.65 -4.07
CA ILE A 42 -5.97 -16.97 -3.79
C ILE A 42 -5.38 -16.92 -2.38
N ARG A 43 -5.76 -17.87 -1.53
CA ARG A 43 -5.21 -18.00 -0.17
C ARG A 43 -4.71 -19.42 0.11
N ASP A 44 -3.74 -19.55 1.00
CA ASP A 44 -3.34 -20.85 1.54
C ASP A 44 -4.49 -21.44 2.38
N VAL A 45 -4.80 -22.72 2.18
CA VAL A 45 -5.86 -23.42 2.94
C VAL A 45 -5.64 -23.36 4.45
N ARG A 46 -4.39 -23.22 4.90
CA ARG A 46 -4.00 -23.09 6.32
C ARG A 46 -4.20 -21.70 6.90
N ASP A 47 -4.54 -20.71 6.07
CA ASP A 47 -4.81 -19.35 6.53
C ASP A 47 -6.26 -19.22 7.03
N HIS A 48 -6.47 -19.55 8.31
CA HIS A 48 -7.78 -19.44 8.96
C HIS A 48 -8.14 -18.01 9.39
N GLU A 49 -7.18 -17.09 9.30
CA GLU A 49 -7.39 -15.67 9.65
C GLU A 49 -7.70 -14.79 8.43
N PHE A 50 -7.94 -15.37 7.27
CA PHE A 50 -8.23 -14.63 6.06
C PHE A 50 -9.57 -13.89 6.16
N ARG A 51 -9.58 -12.56 5.99
CA ARG A 51 -10.75 -11.67 6.17
C ARG A 51 -11.03 -10.74 4.98
N ILE A 52 -10.32 -10.92 3.87
CA ILE A 52 -10.53 -10.10 2.67
C ILE A 52 -11.96 -10.26 2.13
N ALA A 53 -12.51 -11.47 2.22
CA ALA A 53 -13.86 -11.78 1.77
C ALA A 53 -14.94 -10.93 2.47
N ASP A 54 -14.78 -10.64 3.76
CA ASP A 54 -15.73 -9.83 4.51
C ASP A 54 -15.77 -8.39 3.97
N LYS A 55 -14.61 -7.83 3.68
CA LYS A 55 -14.49 -6.49 3.09
C LYS A 55 -15.02 -6.45 1.65
N ALA A 56 -14.74 -7.48 0.85
CA ALA A 56 -15.28 -7.56 -0.51
C ALA A 56 -16.83 -7.64 -0.51
N ARG A 57 -17.40 -8.41 0.41
CA ARG A 57 -18.87 -8.49 0.61
C ARG A 57 -19.48 -7.15 1.05
N SER A 58 -18.81 -6.42 1.96
CA SER A 58 -19.30 -5.10 2.40
C SER A 58 -19.36 -4.08 1.25
N PHE A 59 -18.55 -4.25 0.22
CA PHE A 59 -18.57 -3.43 -1.00
C PHE A 59 -19.52 -3.96 -2.09
N GLY A 60 -20.20 -5.09 -1.85
CA GLY A 60 -21.10 -5.71 -2.84
C GLY A 60 -20.38 -6.17 -4.13
N LEU A 61 -19.12 -6.63 -4.01
CA LEU A 61 -18.31 -7.08 -5.14
C LEU A 61 -18.66 -8.52 -5.55
N THR A 62 -18.55 -8.81 -6.84
CA THR A 62 -18.46 -10.19 -7.34
C THR A 62 -17.10 -10.75 -6.95
N PHE A 63 -17.06 -11.55 -5.91
CA PHE A 63 -15.85 -12.00 -5.24
C PHE A 63 -15.76 -13.53 -5.19
N TYR A 64 -14.58 -14.06 -5.52
CA TYR A 64 -14.23 -15.47 -5.41
C TYR A 64 -13.00 -15.64 -4.53
N GLU A 65 -13.09 -16.56 -3.59
CA GLU A 65 -11.98 -17.02 -2.77
C GLU A 65 -11.57 -18.41 -3.23
N LEU A 66 -10.31 -18.56 -3.66
CA LEU A 66 -9.77 -19.83 -4.13
C LEU A 66 -8.72 -20.34 -3.15
N GLU A 67 -8.97 -21.50 -2.58
CA GLU A 67 -8.05 -22.18 -1.66
C GLU A 67 -6.98 -22.95 -2.41
N GLU A 68 -5.72 -22.71 -2.04
CA GLU A 68 -4.59 -23.51 -2.52
C GLU A 68 -4.04 -24.41 -1.43
N ARG A 69 -3.68 -25.64 -1.78
CA ARG A 69 -3.05 -26.62 -0.87
C ARG A 69 -1.53 -26.70 -1.06
N SER A 70 -1.01 -26.16 -2.14
CA SER A 70 0.41 -26.14 -2.47
C SER A 70 0.76 -24.88 -3.24
N LYS A 71 2.05 -24.54 -3.31
CA LYS A 71 2.53 -23.34 -4.02
C LYS A 71 2.09 -23.24 -5.49
N PHE A 72 1.78 -24.36 -6.11
CA PHE A 72 1.28 -24.45 -7.48
C PHE A 72 0.16 -25.50 -7.53
N ASP A 73 -1.08 -25.04 -7.34
CA ASP A 73 -2.25 -25.92 -7.30
C ASP A 73 -3.04 -25.84 -8.62
N LEU A 74 -3.01 -26.91 -9.40
CA LEU A 74 -3.71 -26.97 -10.69
C LEU A 74 -5.24 -26.84 -10.58
N ARG A 75 -5.82 -27.08 -9.37
CA ARG A 75 -7.26 -26.86 -9.14
C ARG A 75 -7.57 -25.39 -9.17
N VAL A 76 -6.69 -24.53 -8.61
CA VAL A 76 -6.82 -23.07 -8.69
C VAL A 76 -6.78 -22.63 -10.15
N LEU A 77 -5.86 -23.16 -10.96
CA LEU A 77 -5.79 -22.82 -12.39
C LEU A 77 -7.06 -23.20 -13.16
N ARG A 78 -7.66 -24.36 -12.84
CA ARG A 78 -8.93 -24.80 -13.46
C ARG A 78 -10.09 -23.89 -13.02
N ALA A 79 -10.18 -23.59 -11.73
CA ALA A 79 -11.22 -22.69 -11.19
C ALA A 79 -11.12 -21.29 -11.82
N LEU A 80 -9.92 -20.73 -11.95
CA LEU A 80 -9.68 -19.47 -12.64
C LEU A 80 -10.13 -19.51 -14.11
N ARG A 81 -9.83 -20.61 -14.83
CA ARG A 81 -10.33 -20.81 -16.21
C ARG A 81 -11.84 -20.74 -16.26
N ASP A 82 -12.51 -21.42 -15.34
CA ASP A 82 -13.99 -21.51 -15.34
C ASP A 82 -14.62 -20.15 -15.00
N ILE A 83 -14.02 -19.37 -14.10
CA ILE A 83 -14.41 -17.98 -13.80
C ILE A 83 -14.22 -17.09 -15.03
N ILE A 84 -13.06 -17.16 -15.71
CA ILE A 84 -12.78 -16.39 -16.93
C ILE A 84 -13.81 -16.67 -18.02
N VAL A 85 -14.16 -17.94 -18.21
CA VAL A 85 -15.14 -18.35 -19.22
C VAL A 85 -16.56 -17.90 -18.83
N ARG A 86 -16.96 -18.11 -17.58
CA ARG A 86 -18.29 -17.75 -17.04
C ARG A 86 -18.58 -16.26 -17.16
N HIS A 87 -17.60 -15.42 -16.83
CA HIS A 87 -17.73 -13.96 -16.83
C HIS A 87 -17.24 -13.31 -18.13
N ASP A 88 -16.87 -14.13 -19.13
CA ASP A 88 -16.34 -13.68 -20.42
C ASP A 88 -15.25 -12.58 -20.27
N ILE A 89 -14.29 -12.81 -19.36
CA ILE A 89 -13.23 -11.85 -19.00
C ILE A 89 -12.41 -11.49 -20.23
N ASN A 90 -12.17 -10.18 -20.45
CA ASN A 90 -11.35 -9.64 -21.51
C ASN A 90 -10.10 -8.87 -21.05
N LEU A 91 -9.97 -8.62 -19.72
CA LEU A 91 -8.78 -8.04 -19.10
C LEU A 91 -8.50 -8.76 -17.77
N ILE A 92 -7.29 -9.26 -17.60
CA ILE A 92 -6.80 -9.77 -16.31
C ILE A 92 -5.76 -8.79 -15.78
N HIS A 93 -5.99 -8.31 -14.56
CA HIS A 93 -5.07 -7.46 -13.82
C HIS A 93 -4.53 -8.26 -12.61
N ALA A 94 -3.28 -8.68 -12.71
CA ALA A 94 -2.58 -9.42 -11.68
C ALA A 94 -1.74 -8.48 -10.80
N HIS A 95 -1.46 -8.90 -9.54
CA HIS A 95 -0.87 -8.00 -8.54
C HIS A 95 0.33 -8.59 -7.79
N ASP A 96 0.81 -9.76 -8.19
CA ASP A 96 1.98 -10.41 -7.61
C ASP A 96 2.53 -11.48 -8.57
N TYR A 97 3.78 -11.88 -8.35
CA TYR A 97 4.50 -12.84 -9.22
C TYR A 97 3.77 -14.18 -9.45
N LYS A 98 2.97 -14.62 -8.46
CA LYS A 98 2.23 -15.88 -8.56
C LYS A 98 1.01 -15.73 -9.43
N THR A 99 0.26 -14.66 -9.24
CA THR A 99 -0.90 -14.33 -10.06
C THR A 99 -0.49 -13.97 -11.49
N ASP A 100 0.68 -13.37 -11.68
CA ASP A 100 1.28 -13.16 -13.00
C ASP A 100 1.54 -14.49 -13.72
N LEU A 101 2.11 -15.47 -13.00
CA LEU A 101 2.33 -16.81 -13.56
C LEU A 101 1.01 -17.50 -13.96
N PHE A 102 -0.01 -17.46 -13.09
CA PHE A 102 -1.31 -18.04 -13.40
C PHE A 102 -1.98 -17.33 -14.57
N ALA A 103 -1.97 -16.01 -14.64
CA ALA A 103 -2.52 -15.24 -15.76
C ALA A 103 -1.83 -15.60 -17.08
N TYR A 104 -0.49 -15.71 -17.08
CA TYR A 104 0.26 -16.14 -18.25
C TYR A 104 -0.09 -17.56 -18.71
N LEU A 105 -0.19 -18.52 -17.79
CA LEU A 105 -0.56 -19.92 -18.10
C LEU A 105 -2.00 -20.01 -18.64
N LEU A 106 -2.93 -19.25 -18.08
CA LEU A 106 -4.31 -19.17 -18.56
C LEU A 106 -4.38 -18.62 -19.97
N ARG A 107 -3.58 -17.58 -20.29
CA ARG A 107 -3.48 -17.06 -21.67
C ARG A 107 -2.93 -18.09 -22.65
N ARG A 108 -1.97 -18.92 -22.20
CA ARG A 108 -1.46 -20.03 -23.01
C ARG A 108 -2.50 -21.13 -23.23
N TRP A 109 -3.33 -21.38 -22.23
CA TRP A 109 -4.37 -22.43 -22.28
C TRP A 109 -5.60 -22.01 -23.08
N LEU A 110 -6.11 -20.79 -22.88
CA LEU A 110 -7.35 -20.29 -23.48
C LEU A 110 -7.16 -19.58 -24.83
N GLY A 111 -5.91 -19.29 -25.20
CA GLY A 111 -5.56 -18.57 -26.43
C GLY A 111 -5.23 -17.09 -26.21
N ARG A 112 -4.18 -16.63 -26.91
CA ARG A 112 -3.59 -15.31 -26.72
C ARG A 112 -4.53 -14.13 -27.01
N ARG A 113 -5.52 -14.32 -27.88
CA ARG A 113 -6.44 -13.24 -28.30
C ARG A 113 -7.66 -13.08 -27.40
N ARG A 114 -7.84 -13.94 -26.38
CA ARG A 114 -9.05 -13.95 -25.56
C ARG A 114 -9.10 -12.77 -24.60
N PHE A 115 -7.98 -12.41 -23.99
CA PHE A 115 -7.90 -11.32 -23.00
C PHE A 115 -6.52 -10.67 -22.95
N THR A 116 -6.51 -9.42 -22.52
CA THR A 116 -5.31 -8.62 -22.25
C THR A 116 -4.74 -8.95 -20.88
N LEU A 117 -3.42 -8.95 -20.72
CA LEU A 117 -2.73 -9.10 -19.43
C LEU A 117 -2.12 -7.80 -18.97
N LEU A 118 -2.50 -7.39 -17.78
CA LEU A 118 -1.94 -6.25 -17.04
C LEU A 118 -1.41 -6.74 -15.70
N SER A 119 -0.28 -6.24 -15.25
CA SER A 119 0.24 -6.49 -13.89
C SER A 119 0.64 -5.19 -13.22
N THR A 120 0.42 -5.10 -11.89
CA THR A 120 0.92 -4.00 -11.06
C THR A 120 2.07 -4.46 -10.17
N ALA A 121 3.22 -3.81 -10.34
CA ALA A 121 4.39 -3.97 -9.46
C ALA A 121 4.25 -3.07 -8.24
N HIS A 122 3.88 -3.65 -7.08
CA HIS A 122 3.72 -2.91 -5.81
C HIS A 122 5.05 -2.67 -5.08
N ALA A 123 5.98 -3.58 -5.16
CA ALA A 123 7.38 -3.47 -4.73
C ALA A 123 8.12 -4.75 -5.17
N TRP A 124 9.38 -4.61 -5.56
CA TRP A 124 10.21 -5.77 -5.86
C TRP A 124 11.00 -6.19 -4.62
N VAL A 125 10.39 -7.02 -3.78
CA VAL A 125 11.03 -7.57 -2.58
C VAL A 125 11.45 -9.01 -2.84
N MET A 126 12.71 -9.20 -3.22
CA MET A 126 13.29 -10.54 -3.39
C MET A 126 14.59 -10.64 -2.58
N LEU A 127 14.51 -11.30 -1.43
CA LEU A 127 15.63 -11.52 -0.53
C LEU A 127 16.18 -12.95 -0.65
N GLY A 128 17.51 -13.07 -0.58
CA GLY A 128 18.24 -14.33 -0.49
C GLY A 128 18.61 -14.98 -1.84
N PRO A 129 19.38 -16.09 -1.83
CA PRO A 129 19.93 -16.72 -3.03
C PRO A 129 18.86 -17.26 -4.01
N ARG A 130 17.69 -17.65 -3.49
CA ARG A 130 16.52 -18.01 -4.33
C ARG A 130 15.85 -16.78 -4.95
N GLY A 131 16.04 -15.60 -4.39
CA GLY A 131 15.48 -14.34 -4.89
C GLY A 131 15.94 -14.00 -6.30
N ALA A 132 17.19 -14.29 -6.65
CA ALA A 132 17.71 -14.05 -8.00
C ALA A 132 17.01 -14.90 -9.08
N LEU A 133 16.66 -16.16 -8.77
CA LEU A 133 15.92 -17.03 -9.67
C LEU A 133 14.48 -16.56 -9.84
N TYR A 134 13.80 -16.23 -8.74
CA TYR A 134 12.43 -15.67 -8.78
C TYR A 134 12.39 -14.35 -9.55
N ARG A 135 13.38 -13.47 -9.33
CA ARG A 135 13.49 -12.21 -10.09
C ARG A 135 13.66 -12.44 -11.58
N ARG A 136 14.48 -13.42 -11.99
CA ARG A 136 14.62 -13.80 -13.43
C ARG A 136 13.30 -14.29 -14.01
N LEU A 137 12.57 -15.12 -13.28
CA LEU A 137 11.27 -15.64 -13.71
C LEU A 137 10.25 -14.50 -13.82
N ASP A 138 10.20 -13.63 -12.83
CA ASP A 138 9.29 -12.49 -12.78
C ASP A 138 9.54 -11.52 -13.94
N LEU A 139 10.81 -11.15 -14.19
CA LEU A 139 11.22 -10.36 -15.34
C LEU A 139 10.86 -11.03 -16.68
N TRP A 140 11.02 -12.34 -16.75
CA TRP A 140 10.65 -13.11 -17.93
C TRP A 140 9.14 -13.09 -18.14
N LEU A 141 8.33 -13.19 -17.09
CA LEU A 141 6.87 -13.05 -17.13
C LEU A 141 6.44 -11.63 -17.51
N MET A 142 6.96 -10.60 -16.86
CA MET A 142 6.62 -9.20 -17.09
C MET A 142 6.78 -8.80 -18.56
N ARG A 143 7.85 -9.27 -19.24
CA ARG A 143 8.06 -9.02 -20.68
C ARG A 143 7.03 -9.69 -21.60
N ARG A 144 6.15 -10.53 -21.06
CA ARG A 144 5.09 -11.25 -21.78
C ARG A 144 3.70 -10.71 -21.51
N PHE A 145 3.60 -9.76 -20.60
CA PHE A 145 2.38 -9.01 -20.38
C PHE A 145 2.18 -7.95 -21.47
N ASP A 146 0.94 -7.56 -21.67
CA ASP A 146 0.62 -6.56 -22.67
C ASP A 146 0.89 -5.17 -22.12
N HIS A 147 0.76 -4.97 -20.80
CA HIS A 147 1.15 -3.75 -20.11
C HIS A 147 1.47 -3.99 -18.62
N LEU A 148 2.18 -3.04 -18.01
CA LEU A 148 2.60 -3.08 -16.61
C LEU A 148 2.35 -1.74 -15.95
N ILE A 149 1.93 -1.75 -14.68
CA ILE A 149 1.84 -0.57 -13.84
C ILE A 149 2.95 -0.61 -12.80
N ALA A 150 3.72 0.48 -12.71
CA ALA A 150 4.60 0.75 -11.59
C ALA A 150 3.90 1.73 -10.64
N VAL A 151 3.94 1.46 -9.32
CA VAL A 151 3.28 2.32 -8.32
C VAL A 151 4.06 3.60 -8.01
N SER A 152 5.29 3.73 -8.53
CA SER A 152 6.14 4.91 -8.41
C SER A 152 7.09 5.01 -9.60
N HIS A 153 7.60 6.20 -9.89
CA HIS A 153 8.67 6.39 -10.88
C HIS A 153 9.91 5.58 -10.51
N ALA A 154 10.26 5.54 -9.22
CA ALA A 154 11.38 4.74 -8.74
C ALA A 154 11.20 3.25 -9.07
N THR A 155 10.01 2.68 -8.82
CA THR A 155 9.69 1.29 -9.21
C THR A 155 9.75 1.10 -10.73
N GLY A 156 9.23 2.05 -11.51
CA GLY A 156 9.32 2.02 -12.97
C GLY A 156 10.77 2.02 -13.48
N ASN A 157 11.61 2.86 -12.90
CA ASN A 157 13.05 2.93 -13.23
C ASN A 157 13.78 1.63 -12.87
N GLU A 158 13.47 1.01 -11.72
CA GLU A 158 13.99 -0.31 -11.36
C GLU A 158 13.59 -1.39 -12.37
N MET A 159 12.34 -1.36 -12.88
CA MET A 159 11.86 -2.29 -13.90
C MET A 159 12.62 -2.09 -15.22
N VAL A 160 12.80 -0.85 -15.65
CA VAL A 160 13.57 -0.51 -16.87
C VAL A 160 15.03 -0.94 -16.72
N ALA A 161 15.68 -0.64 -15.59
CA ALA A 161 17.06 -1.06 -15.30
C ALA A 161 17.21 -2.59 -15.29
N ALA A 162 16.14 -3.31 -14.95
CA ALA A 162 16.09 -4.76 -15.01
C ALA A 162 15.76 -5.30 -16.41
N GLY A 163 15.59 -4.43 -17.43
CA GLY A 163 15.39 -4.76 -18.83
C GLY A 163 13.95 -5.00 -19.24
N VAL A 164 12.98 -4.45 -18.49
CA VAL A 164 11.59 -4.36 -18.97
C VAL A 164 11.50 -3.19 -19.96
N PRO A 165 10.90 -3.39 -21.16
CA PRO A 165 10.75 -2.31 -22.13
C PRO A 165 9.93 -1.14 -21.57
N PRO A 166 10.43 0.11 -21.62
CA PRO A 166 9.76 1.25 -21.01
C PRO A 166 8.36 1.53 -21.59
N GLN A 167 8.12 1.21 -22.86
CA GLN A 167 6.82 1.35 -23.50
C GLN A 167 5.72 0.43 -22.93
N LEU A 168 6.10 -0.62 -22.21
CA LEU A 168 5.15 -1.49 -21.51
C LEU A 168 4.79 -0.96 -20.12
N ILE A 169 5.45 0.08 -19.63
CA ILE A 169 5.30 0.55 -18.25
C ILE A 169 4.52 1.86 -18.23
N SER A 170 3.48 1.92 -17.41
CA SER A 170 2.84 3.17 -16.98
C SER A 170 3.04 3.35 -15.48
N VAL A 171 3.36 4.58 -15.05
CA VAL A 171 3.40 4.91 -13.64
C VAL A 171 2.01 5.37 -13.21
N ILE A 172 1.39 4.62 -12.30
CA ILE A 172 0.12 4.97 -11.66
C ILE A 172 0.31 4.82 -10.16
N HIS A 173 0.46 5.94 -9.48
CA HIS A 173 0.68 5.96 -8.03
C HIS A 173 -0.47 5.31 -7.25
N ASN A 174 -0.15 4.75 -6.08
CA ASN A 174 -1.17 4.47 -5.07
C ASN A 174 -1.87 5.78 -4.71
N ALA A 175 -3.08 5.67 -4.20
CA ALA A 175 -3.91 6.80 -3.88
C ALA A 175 -4.74 6.54 -2.63
N ILE A 176 -5.34 7.58 -2.09
CA ILE A 176 -6.18 7.51 -0.91
C ILE A 176 -7.49 8.26 -1.13
N ASP A 177 -8.54 7.78 -0.49
CA ASP A 177 -9.81 8.48 -0.42
C ASP A 177 -9.71 9.67 0.53
N THR A 178 -9.54 10.85 -0.03
CA THR A 178 -9.35 12.07 0.74
C THR A 178 -10.62 12.58 1.43
N GLU A 179 -11.79 12.07 1.07
CA GLU A 179 -13.06 12.37 1.75
C GLU A 179 -13.20 11.51 3.01
N GLU A 180 -12.95 10.21 2.90
CA GLU A 180 -12.94 9.30 4.05
C GLU A 180 -11.81 9.64 5.02
N TRP A 181 -10.60 9.90 4.50
CA TRP A 181 -9.39 10.23 5.26
C TRP A 181 -9.24 11.73 5.43
N ALA A 182 -10.05 12.33 6.31
CA ALA A 182 -10.02 13.77 6.58
C ALA A 182 -9.72 14.06 8.06
N PRO A 183 -8.87 15.07 8.36
CA PRO A 183 -8.65 15.52 9.72
C PRO A 183 -9.98 15.86 10.42
N GLY A 184 -10.14 15.42 11.66
CA GLY A 184 -11.35 15.66 12.43
C GLY A 184 -12.57 14.80 12.06
N SER A 185 -12.46 13.92 11.07
CA SER A 185 -13.56 13.00 10.66
C SER A 185 -13.94 11.99 11.74
N ILE A 186 -13.04 11.71 12.68
CA ILE A 186 -13.24 10.72 13.75
C ILE A 186 -12.57 11.14 15.05
N ARG A 187 -13.12 10.68 16.17
CA ARG A 187 -12.50 10.88 17.50
C ARG A 187 -11.31 9.93 17.67
N PRO A 188 -10.17 10.42 18.19
CA PRO A 188 -9.01 9.59 18.52
C PRO A 188 -9.28 8.76 19.78
N THR A 189 -9.76 7.53 19.65
CA THR A 189 -10.02 6.65 20.80
C THR A 189 -8.75 5.98 21.31
N LEU A 190 -7.73 5.83 20.47
CA LEU A 190 -6.52 5.08 20.78
C LEU A 190 -5.73 5.64 21.97
N ARG A 191 -5.68 6.98 22.16
CA ARG A 191 -5.00 7.59 23.31
C ARG A 191 -5.62 7.12 24.62
N ALA A 192 -6.95 7.15 24.72
CA ALA A 192 -7.68 6.69 25.91
C ALA A 192 -7.51 5.18 26.13
N GLU A 193 -7.56 4.37 25.06
CA GLU A 193 -7.35 2.93 25.16
C GLU A 193 -5.96 2.55 25.71
N LEU A 194 -4.94 3.34 25.37
CA LEU A 194 -3.55 3.13 25.79
C LEU A 194 -3.17 3.86 27.09
N GLY A 195 -4.09 4.62 27.68
CA GLY A 195 -3.81 5.43 28.87
C GLY A 195 -2.86 6.60 28.60
N ILE A 196 -2.75 7.06 27.35
CA ILE A 196 -1.90 8.19 26.94
C ILE A 196 -2.60 9.48 27.34
N PRO A 197 -1.94 10.39 28.11
CA PRO A 197 -2.51 11.69 28.45
C PRO A 197 -2.88 12.50 27.21
N HIS A 198 -3.96 13.26 27.29
CA HIS A 198 -4.50 14.00 26.14
C HIS A 198 -3.47 14.95 25.52
N ASP A 199 -2.68 15.62 26.35
CA ASP A 199 -1.72 16.66 25.94
C ASP A 199 -0.34 16.09 25.58
N SER A 200 -0.15 14.78 25.66
CA SER A 200 1.11 14.13 25.25
C SER A 200 1.35 14.28 23.75
N LEU A 201 2.60 14.50 23.39
CA LEU A 201 3.05 14.40 22.00
C LEU A 201 3.14 12.93 21.60
N VAL A 202 2.42 12.51 20.55
CA VAL A 202 2.38 11.12 20.08
C VAL A 202 3.05 10.98 18.72
N LEU A 203 4.15 10.22 18.69
CA LEU A 203 4.84 9.85 17.47
C LEU A 203 4.38 8.45 17.08
N GLY A 204 3.86 8.29 15.85
CA GLY A 204 3.22 7.06 15.41
C GLY A 204 3.92 6.38 14.25
N TYR A 205 3.78 5.06 14.23
CA TYR A 205 4.09 4.19 13.10
C TYR A 205 2.88 3.27 12.82
N VAL A 206 2.59 3.04 11.55
CA VAL A 206 1.59 2.05 11.12
C VAL A 206 2.17 1.19 10.01
N GLY A 207 2.17 -0.12 10.23
CA GLY A 207 2.66 -1.08 9.24
C GLY A 207 3.01 -2.43 9.85
N ARG A 208 3.32 -3.40 9.00
CA ARG A 208 3.78 -4.72 9.47
C ARG A 208 5.09 -4.58 10.25
N ILE A 209 5.21 -5.27 11.36
CA ILE A 209 6.46 -5.35 12.13
C ILE A 209 7.36 -6.40 11.47
N MET A 210 8.27 -5.93 10.61
CA MET A 210 9.17 -6.76 9.80
C MET A 210 10.54 -6.09 9.66
N PRO A 211 11.62 -6.86 9.42
CA PRO A 211 12.98 -6.32 9.30
C PRO A 211 13.12 -5.19 8.27
N GLU A 212 12.35 -5.26 7.16
CA GLU A 212 12.35 -4.25 6.11
C GLU A 212 11.83 -2.88 6.56
N LYS A 213 11.10 -2.83 7.68
CA LYS A 213 10.57 -1.59 8.26
C LYS A 213 11.54 -0.87 9.18
N ASP A 214 12.64 -1.53 9.55
CA ASP A 214 13.75 -0.99 10.33
C ASP A 214 13.31 -0.24 11.60
N LEU A 215 12.44 -0.90 12.37
CA LEU A 215 11.90 -0.33 13.61
C LEU A 215 12.96 -0.20 14.71
N GLU A 216 14.13 -0.83 14.56
CA GLU A 216 15.28 -0.60 15.43
C GLU A 216 15.80 0.83 15.27
N THR A 217 16.00 1.29 14.04
CA THR A 217 16.37 2.68 13.74
C THR A 217 15.32 3.66 14.28
N TRP A 218 14.03 3.31 14.13
CA TRP A 218 12.91 4.08 14.67
C TRP A 218 13.00 4.25 16.19
N LEU A 219 13.18 3.16 16.95
CA LEU A 219 13.26 3.19 18.41
C LEU A 219 14.52 3.92 18.91
N ARG A 220 15.65 3.78 18.23
CA ARG A 220 16.88 4.52 18.58
C ARG A 220 16.70 6.03 18.40
N ALA A 221 16.03 6.48 17.34
CA ALA A 221 15.70 7.88 17.14
C ALA A 221 14.68 8.36 18.19
N ALA A 222 13.66 7.57 18.49
CA ALA A 222 12.67 7.84 19.52
C ALA A 222 13.31 8.05 20.92
N ALA A 223 14.33 7.25 21.26
CA ALA A 223 15.05 7.39 22.51
C ALA A 223 15.78 8.74 22.66
N VAL A 224 16.23 9.34 21.55
CA VAL A 224 16.80 10.69 21.56
C VAL A 224 15.70 11.74 21.84
N VAL A 225 14.57 11.63 21.14
CA VAL A 225 13.40 12.50 21.38
C VAL A 225 12.93 12.40 22.83
N ALA A 226 12.83 11.18 23.35
CA ALA A 226 12.36 10.91 24.71
C ALA A 226 13.20 11.58 25.82
N ARG A 227 14.48 11.82 25.57
CA ARG A 227 15.35 12.55 26.51
C ARG A 227 15.06 14.05 26.56
N GLN A 228 14.63 14.63 25.44
CA GLN A 228 14.36 16.07 25.32
C GLN A 228 12.88 16.40 25.64
N TYR A 229 11.99 15.45 25.36
CA TYR A 229 10.54 15.56 25.55
C TYR A 229 10.04 14.40 26.42
N PRO A 230 10.08 14.52 27.75
CA PRO A 230 9.68 13.46 28.67
C PRO A 230 8.21 13.03 28.52
N GLU A 231 7.34 13.94 28.02
CA GLU A 231 5.92 13.69 27.76
C GLU A 231 5.66 12.96 26.44
N ALA A 232 6.67 12.82 25.57
CA ALA A 232 6.51 12.16 24.27
C ALA A 232 6.19 10.67 24.42
N GLN A 233 5.21 10.21 23.67
CA GLN A 233 4.74 8.83 23.61
C GLN A 233 4.95 8.24 22.20
N PHE A 234 5.22 6.95 22.12
CA PHE A 234 5.64 6.27 20.90
C PHE A 234 4.72 5.09 20.64
N VAL A 235 3.99 5.11 19.52
CA VAL A 235 2.96 4.10 19.23
C VAL A 235 3.28 3.41 17.91
N LEU A 236 3.57 2.10 17.96
CA LEU A 236 3.88 1.28 16.79
C LEU A 236 2.73 0.29 16.55
N VAL A 237 1.86 0.64 15.60
CA VAL A 237 0.67 -0.15 15.25
C VAL A 237 0.97 -1.12 14.13
N GLY A 238 0.69 -2.39 14.37
CA GLY A 238 0.84 -3.46 13.41
C GLY A 238 1.17 -4.78 14.05
N GLU A 239 1.28 -5.80 13.22
CA GLU A 239 1.57 -7.15 13.65
C GLU A 239 2.88 -7.66 13.04
N GLY A 240 3.65 -8.40 13.82
CA GLY A 240 4.84 -9.10 13.36
C GLY A 240 4.48 -10.39 12.63
N ARG A 241 5.39 -10.83 11.76
CA ARG A 241 5.27 -12.14 11.14
C ARG A 241 5.45 -13.28 12.15
N ASP A 242 6.24 -13.02 13.18
CA ASP A 242 6.54 -13.92 14.27
C ASP A 242 6.68 -13.14 15.59
N ALA A 243 6.47 -13.83 16.71
CA ALA A 243 6.57 -13.23 18.03
C ALA A 243 8.00 -12.78 18.39
N SER A 244 9.03 -13.33 17.74
CA SER A 244 10.43 -13.04 18.07
C SER A 244 10.82 -11.61 17.70
N THR A 245 10.35 -11.11 16.55
CA THR A 245 10.61 -9.72 16.11
C THR A 245 10.03 -8.71 17.09
N LEU A 246 8.78 -8.90 17.54
CA LEU A 246 8.17 -8.00 18.51
C LEU A 246 8.93 -8.02 19.85
N SER A 247 9.29 -9.23 20.34
CA SER A 247 10.05 -9.38 21.59
C SER A 247 11.44 -8.74 21.52
N GLN A 248 12.09 -8.72 20.34
CA GLN A 248 13.36 -8.02 20.14
C GLN A 248 13.18 -6.49 20.24
N LEU A 249 12.13 -5.94 19.65
CA LEU A 249 11.84 -4.50 19.73
C LEU A 249 11.48 -4.07 21.16
N GLN A 250 10.73 -4.88 21.89
CA GLN A 250 10.39 -4.62 23.30
C GLN A 250 11.65 -4.61 24.18
N ARG A 251 12.55 -5.58 24.00
CA ARG A 251 13.85 -5.59 24.69
C ARG A 251 14.67 -4.36 24.35
N LEU A 252 14.75 -3.99 23.06
CA LEU A 252 15.46 -2.78 22.65
C LEU A 252 14.88 -1.53 23.30
N ALA A 253 13.56 -1.40 23.41
CA ALA A 253 12.92 -0.28 24.10
C ALA A 253 13.32 -0.21 25.57
N THR A 254 13.43 -1.38 26.25
CA THR A 254 13.92 -1.49 27.63
C THR A 254 15.38 -1.07 27.74
N ASP A 255 16.25 -1.57 26.86
CA ASP A 255 17.68 -1.24 26.83
C ASP A 255 17.93 0.26 26.57
N LEU A 256 17.04 0.89 25.81
CA LEU A 256 17.06 2.33 25.52
C LEU A 256 16.43 3.19 26.62
N GLY A 257 15.81 2.60 27.64
CA GLY A 257 15.18 3.30 28.76
C GLY A 257 13.86 4.02 28.39
N ILE A 258 13.15 3.53 27.37
CA ILE A 258 11.89 4.14 26.89
C ILE A 258 10.68 3.17 26.93
N ALA A 259 10.82 1.98 27.51
CA ALA A 259 9.80 0.93 27.46
C ALA A 259 8.42 1.41 27.94
N GLU A 260 8.37 2.21 29.02
CA GLU A 260 7.12 2.74 29.61
C GLU A 260 6.38 3.73 28.71
N ARG A 261 7.02 4.19 27.63
CA ARG A 261 6.48 5.18 26.70
C ARG A 261 6.31 4.63 25.27
N VAL A 262 6.59 3.34 25.06
CA VAL A 262 6.46 2.65 23.79
C VAL A 262 5.31 1.67 23.82
N TYR A 263 4.34 1.87 22.97
CA TYR A 263 3.14 1.04 22.89
C TYR A 263 3.13 0.21 21.62
N PHE A 264 2.81 -1.08 21.75
CA PHE A 264 2.63 -2.02 20.65
C PHE A 264 1.19 -2.57 20.69
N PRO A 265 0.18 -1.82 20.23
CA PRO A 265 -1.23 -2.20 20.36
C PRO A 265 -1.66 -3.32 19.39
N GLY A 266 -0.72 -3.88 18.60
CA GLY A 266 -1.00 -4.94 17.65
C GLY A 266 -1.69 -4.44 16.37
N TYR A 267 -2.30 -5.38 15.65
CA TYR A 267 -3.07 -5.08 14.43
C TYR A 267 -4.36 -4.32 14.75
N ARG A 268 -4.67 -3.32 13.94
CA ARG A 268 -5.93 -2.56 14.00
C ARG A 268 -6.62 -2.57 12.63
N ALA A 269 -7.84 -3.06 12.59
CA ALA A 269 -8.64 -3.10 11.36
C ALA A 269 -9.08 -1.69 10.90
N GLN A 270 -9.42 -0.82 11.86
CA GLN A 270 -9.77 0.57 11.63
C GLN A 270 -8.56 1.46 11.94
N LEU A 271 -8.03 2.13 10.91
CA LEU A 271 -6.82 2.94 11.04
C LEU A 271 -7.10 4.44 11.23
N LEU A 272 -8.24 4.95 10.83
CA LEU A 272 -8.59 6.36 11.04
C LEU A 272 -8.44 6.81 12.51
N PRO A 273 -8.98 6.07 13.53
CA PRO A 273 -8.78 6.43 14.93
C PRO A 273 -7.31 6.37 15.37
N VAL A 274 -6.52 5.51 14.70
CA VAL A 274 -5.09 5.37 14.98
C VAL A 274 -4.33 6.61 14.52
N TYR A 275 -4.48 7.01 13.25
CA TYR A 275 -3.81 8.21 12.74
C TYR A 275 -4.30 9.48 13.42
N ALA A 276 -5.59 9.55 13.78
CA ALA A 276 -6.15 10.67 14.53
C ALA A 276 -5.53 10.86 15.94
N ALA A 277 -4.89 9.81 16.47
CA ALA A 277 -4.20 9.85 17.76
C ALA A 277 -2.76 10.37 17.68
N PHE A 278 -2.20 10.52 16.47
CA PHE A 278 -0.80 10.93 16.26
C PHE A 278 -0.65 12.44 16.06
N ASP A 279 0.51 12.97 16.42
CA ASP A 279 0.95 14.33 16.11
C ASP A 279 2.03 14.33 15.01
N LEU A 280 2.72 13.21 14.85
CA LEU A 280 3.80 13.01 13.89
C LEU A 280 3.82 11.55 13.43
N PHE A 281 3.93 11.33 12.13
CA PHE A 281 4.10 9.99 11.56
C PHE A 281 5.54 9.73 11.16
N VAL A 282 6.08 8.56 11.53
CA VAL A 282 7.49 8.20 11.24
C VAL A 282 7.57 6.83 10.57
N LEU A 283 8.26 6.76 9.41
CA LEU A 283 8.50 5.55 8.64
C LEU A 283 9.99 5.39 8.34
N THR A 284 10.62 4.35 8.87
CA THR A 284 12.08 4.10 8.74
C THR A 284 12.43 2.97 7.78
N SER A 285 11.52 2.63 6.88
CA SER A 285 11.67 1.47 5.99
C SER A 285 12.96 1.49 5.19
N ARG A 286 13.52 0.30 4.99
CA ARG A 286 14.64 0.04 4.06
C ARG A 286 14.16 -0.17 2.62
N ARG A 287 12.87 -0.46 2.44
CA ARG A 287 12.29 -0.72 1.12
C ARG A 287 10.80 -0.48 1.10
N GLU A 288 10.34 0.27 0.10
CA GLU A 288 8.93 0.52 -0.23
C GLU A 288 8.75 0.57 -1.75
N GLY A 289 7.51 0.45 -2.21
CA GLY A 289 7.15 0.82 -3.58
C GLY A 289 6.60 2.25 -3.62
N LEU A 290 5.42 2.45 -3.02
CA LEU A 290 4.83 3.73 -2.64
C LEU A 290 4.03 3.47 -1.36
N PRO A 291 4.50 3.93 -0.19
CA PRO A 291 3.94 3.52 1.09
C PRO A 291 2.56 4.12 1.37
N ASN A 292 1.52 3.28 1.43
CA ASN A 292 0.16 3.72 1.73
C ASN A 292 0.06 4.36 3.12
N SER A 293 0.85 3.91 4.09
CA SER A 293 0.86 4.50 5.44
C SER A 293 1.32 5.96 5.45
N VAL A 294 2.21 6.36 4.53
CA VAL A 294 2.58 7.76 4.32
C VAL A 294 1.43 8.54 3.70
N LEU A 295 0.75 7.97 2.68
CA LEU A 295 -0.45 8.59 2.10
C LEU A 295 -1.56 8.76 3.16
N GLU A 296 -1.79 7.76 4.00
CA GLU A 296 -2.76 7.78 5.10
C GLU A 296 -2.40 8.90 6.11
N ALA A 297 -1.14 8.99 6.51
CA ALA A 297 -0.67 10.04 7.43
C ALA A 297 -0.82 11.46 6.83
N MET A 298 -0.37 11.64 5.60
CA MET A 298 -0.50 12.93 4.90
C MET A 298 -1.96 13.32 4.68
N ALA A 299 -2.83 12.36 4.36
CA ALA A 299 -4.27 12.59 4.21
C ALA A 299 -4.91 13.04 5.53
N MET A 300 -4.43 12.54 6.68
CA MET A 300 -4.86 12.97 8.00
C MET A 300 -4.20 14.28 8.45
N GLY A 301 -3.43 14.94 7.59
CA GLY A 301 -2.76 16.20 7.90
C GLY A 301 -1.59 16.07 8.87
N LEU A 302 -1.00 14.88 8.98
CA LEU A 302 0.18 14.65 9.82
C LEU A 302 1.47 15.00 9.06
N PRO A 303 2.42 15.69 9.68
CA PRO A 303 3.77 15.80 9.15
C PRO A 303 4.43 14.40 9.14
N VAL A 304 5.30 14.15 8.16
CA VAL A 304 5.92 12.84 7.96
C VAL A 304 7.44 12.95 8.10
N VAL A 305 8.04 12.07 8.89
CA VAL A 305 9.49 11.81 8.86
C VAL A 305 9.71 10.43 8.28
N THR A 306 10.46 10.34 7.19
CA THR A 306 10.65 9.06 6.49
C THR A 306 12.08 8.89 5.97
N THR A 307 12.44 7.64 5.71
CA THR A 307 13.69 7.32 5.02
C THR A 307 13.56 7.45 3.51
N ASP A 308 14.68 7.74 2.84
CA ASP A 308 14.82 7.80 1.39
C ASP A 308 14.82 6.39 0.80
N VAL A 309 13.63 5.94 0.45
CA VAL A 309 13.40 4.69 -0.27
C VAL A 309 12.49 4.93 -1.46
N ALA A 310 12.45 3.99 -2.41
CA ALA A 310 11.62 4.13 -3.60
C ALA A 310 10.22 4.67 -3.27
N GLY A 311 9.76 5.65 -4.00
CA GLY A 311 8.44 6.27 -3.88
C GLY A 311 8.25 7.23 -2.70
N THR A 312 9.06 7.22 -1.64
CA THR A 312 8.88 8.14 -0.51
C THR A 312 9.13 9.60 -0.91
N LYS A 313 10.16 9.87 -1.72
CA LYS A 313 10.41 11.23 -2.28
C LYS A 313 9.33 11.70 -3.24
N GLU A 314 8.56 10.78 -3.81
CA GLU A 314 7.45 11.13 -4.68
C GLU A 314 6.24 11.60 -3.86
N LEU A 315 6.12 11.12 -2.61
CA LEU A 315 5.08 11.54 -1.66
C LEU A 315 5.50 12.75 -0.84
N VAL A 316 6.64 12.65 -0.14
CA VAL A 316 7.10 13.63 0.84
C VAL A 316 8.11 14.56 0.22
N LEU A 317 7.79 15.85 0.16
CA LEU A 317 8.70 16.93 -0.22
C LEU A 317 9.49 17.35 1.02
N HIS A 318 10.82 17.15 0.96
CA HIS A 318 11.73 17.44 2.07
C HIS A 318 11.60 18.89 2.53
N GLU A 319 11.45 19.10 3.84
CA GLU A 319 11.25 20.41 4.52
C GLU A 319 9.97 21.15 4.15
N GLN A 320 9.13 20.61 3.28
CA GLN A 320 7.84 21.23 2.90
C GLN A 320 6.64 20.45 3.45
N THR A 321 6.60 19.13 3.24
CA THR A 321 5.52 18.26 3.71
C THR A 321 5.98 17.26 4.76
N GLY A 322 7.28 17.27 5.09
CA GLY A 322 7.92 16.37 6.02
C GLY A 322 9.44 16.34 5.80
N PHE A 323 10.09 15.35 6.40
CA PHE A 323 11.53 15.12 6.25
C PHE A 323 11.80 13.76 5.58
N VAL A 324 12.71 13.75 4.61
CA VAL A 324 13.20 12.52 3.97
C VAL A 324 14.68 12.41 4.26
N LEU A 325 15.10 11.36 4.97
CA LEU A 325 16.45 11.15 5.49
C LEU A 325 17.08 9.89 4.90
N PRO A 326 18.42 9.77 4.90
CA PRO A 326 19.08 8.52 4.50
C PRO A 326 18.64 7.32 5.34
N GLN A 327 18.64 6.13 4.74
CA GLN A 327 18.36 4.89 5.48
C GLN A 327 19.41 4.68 6.58
N GLY A 328 18.97 4.27 7.78
CA GLY A 328 19.83 4.00 8.92
C GLY A 328 20.42 5.24 9.59
N ASP A 329 20.09 6.44 9.13
CA ASP A 329 20.55 7.70 9.76
C ASP A 329 19.73 8.01 11.02
N VAL A 330 20.11 7.36 12.12
CA VAL A 330 19.47 7.55 13.43
C VAL A 330 19.57 9.01 13.89
N ALA A 331 20.72 9.67 13.65
CA ALA A 331 20.95 11.04 14.11
C ALA A 331 20.06 12.04 13.34
N GLY A 332 20.04 11.95 12.01
CA GLY A 332 19.19 12.80 11.18
C GLY A 332 17.69 12.58 11.47
N LEU A 333 17.27 11.32 11.62
CA LEU A 333 15.88 10.99 12.01
C LEU A 333 15.52 11.59 13.37
N ALA A 334 16.38 11.41 14.38
CA ALA A 334 16.19 11.98 15.71
C ALA A 334 16.10 13.51 15.66
N GLN A 335 16.99 14.16 14.89
CA GLN A 335 16.99 15.61 14.71
C GLN A 335 15.67 16.09 14.08
N ALA A 336 15.20 15.45 12.99
CA ALA A 336 13.95 15.80 12.34
C ALA A 336 12.73 15.61 13.27
N MET A 337 12.67 14.45 13.98
CA MET A 337 11.63 14.17 14.96
C MET A 337 11.64 15.18 16.10
N THR A 338 12.82 15.52 16.65
CA THR A 338 12.99 16.52 17.73
C THR A 338 12.56 17.92 17.28
N THR A 339 12.96 18.31 16.08
CA THR A 339 12.56 19.60 15.49
C THR A 339 11.04 19.74 15.38
N LEU A 340 10.37 18.71 14.90
CA LEU A 340 8.92 18.69 14.82
C LEU A 340 8.28 18.54 16.20
N ALA A 341 8.88 17.80 17.13
CA ALA A 341 8.40 17.70 18.51
C ALA A 341 8.32 19.07 19.19
N GLY A 342 9.35 19.90 19.03
CA GLY A 342 9.44 21.22 19.65
C GLY A 342 8.65 22.34 18.97
N ASN A 343 8.08 22.11 17.78
CA ASN A 343 7.45 23.18 17.00
C ASN A 343 6.06 22.78 16.46
N ALA A 344 5.02 23.07 17.25
CA ALA A 344 3.64 22.76 16.91
C ALA A 344 3.17 23.48 15.63
N GLN A 345 3.60 24.73 15.40
CA GLN A 345 3.24 25.50 14.22
C GLN A 345 3.83 24.87 12.97
N TRP A 346 5.08 24.40 13.03
CA TRP A 346 5.73 23.74 11.91
C TRP A 346 5.10 22.36 11.63
N ARG A 347 4.76 21.60 12.69
CA ARG A 347 3.99 20.34 12.52
C ARG A 347 2.70 20.60 11.76
N GLN A 348 1.93 21.62 12.17
CA GLN A 348 0.67 21.97 11.54
C GLN A 348 0.86 22.42 10.07
N ALA A 349 1.82 23.31 9.81
CA ALA A 349 2.08 23.82 8.48
C ALA A 349 2.50 22.69 7.49
N MET A 350 3.42 21.81 7.91
CA MET A 350 3.84 20.66 7.10
C MET A 350 2.71 19.66 6.89
N GLY A 351 1.92 19.39 7.92
CA GLY A 351 0.77 18.50 7.83
C GLY A 351 -0.28 19.00 6.83
N LEU A 352 -0.63 20.30 6.89
CA LEU A 352 -1.54 20.93 5.94
C LEU A 352 -0.99 20.92 4.50
N ALA A 353 0.30 21.20 4.33
CA ALA A 353 0.95 21.12 3.03
C ALA A 353 0.93 19.69 2.47
N GLY A 354 1.19 18.69 3.33
CA GLY A 354 1.09 17.27 2.99
C GLY A 354 -0.31 16.87 2.57
N ARG A 355 -1.33 17.28 3.31
CA ARG A 355 -2.74 17.05 3.00
C ARG A 355 -3.11 17.63 1.63
N LYS A 356 -2.79 18.90 1.38
CA LYS A 356 -3.05 19.58 0.11
C LYS A 356 -2.41 18.84 -1.07
N ARG A 357 -1.17 18.36 -0.90
CA ARG A 357 -0.48 17.57 -1.92
C ARG A 357 -1.20 16.28 -2.24
N VAL A 358 -1.65 15.53 -1.22
CA VAL A 358 -2.40 14.28 -1.40
C VAL A 358 -3.72 14.51 -2.12
N GLU A 359 -4.45 15.56 -1.78
CA GLU A 359 -5.70 15.94 -2.46
C GLU A 359 -5.49 16.23 -3.94
N GLN A 360 -4.40 16.89 -4.30
CA GLN A 360 -4.11 17.31 -5.66
C GLN A 360 -3.53 16.19 -6.53
N GLU A 361 -2.62 15.38 -6.01
CA GLU A 361 -1.80 14.47 -6.82
C GLU A 361 -2.13 12.99 -6.57
N PHE A 362 -2.61 12.64 -5.36
CA PHE A 362 -2.78 11.26 -4.92
C PHE A 362 -4.23 10.92 -4.52
N SER A 363 -5.21 11.68 -5.01
CA SER A 363 -6.62 11.40 -4.78
C SER A 363 -7.04 10.09 -5.46
N PHE A 364 -7.91 9.33 -4.78
CA PHE A 364 -8.40 8.05 -5.30
C PHE A 364 -9.17 8.22 -6.61
N THR A 365 -9.99 9.27 -6.72
CA THR A 365 -10.72 9.60 -7.95
C THR A 365 -9.79 9.84 -9.13
N GLY A 366 -8.72 10.63 -8.94
CA GLY A 366 -7.72 10.88 -9.98
C GLY A 366 -6.95 9.62 -10.39
N ARG A 367 -6.66 8.72 -9.44
CA ARG A 367 -6.08 7.40 -9.76
C ARG A 367 -7.03 6.55 -10.58
N LEU A 368 -8.31 6.50 -10.20
CA LEU A 368 -9.31 5.71 -10.89
C LEU A 368 -9.46 6.12 -12.35
N GLN A 369 -9.51 7.43 -12.62
CA GLN A 369 -9.53 7.96 -13.98
C GLN A 369 -8.31 7.53 -14.81
N ARG A 370 -7.11 7.59 -14.21
CA ARG A 370 -5.88 7.18 -14.91
C ARG A 370 -5.86 5.69 -15.23
N ILE A 371 -6.36 4.84 -14.32
CA ILE A 371 -6.37 3.39 -14.55
C ILE A 371 -7.44 2.99 -15.56
N GLU A 372 -8.61 3.62 -15.56
CA GLU A 372 -9.67 3.40 -16.56
C GLU A 372 -9.21 3.83 -17.95
N ALA A 373 -8.55 4.98 -18.07
CA ALA A 373 -7.94 5.42 -19.31
C ALA A 373 -6.89 4.43 -19.85
N LEU A 374 -6.08 3.84 -18.93
CA LEU A 374 -5.14 2.80 -19.31
C LEU A 374 -5.86 1.54 -19.79
N TYR A 375 -6.91 1.10 -19.10
CA TYR A 375 -7.70 -0.06 -19.51
C TYR A 375 -8.27 0.11 -20.91
N ASP A 376 -8.89 1.26 -21.21
CA ASP A 376 -9.41 1.57 -22.55
C ASP A 376 -8.31 1.49 -23.61
N LYS A 377 -7.15 2.09 -23.34
CA LYS A 377 -6.00 2.08 -24.24
C LYS A 377 -5.51 0.65 -24.55
N ILE A 378 -5.34 -0.19 -23.53
CA ILE A 378 -4.75 -1.53 -23.71
C ILE A 378 -5.73 -2.56 -24.26
N VAL A 379 -7.04 -2.36 -24.06
CA VAL A 379 -8.10 -3.17 -24.65
C VAL A 379 -8.47 -2.70 -26.07
N GLY A 380 -7.90 -1.57 -26.54
CA GLY A 380 -8.10 -1.03 -27.88
C GLY A 380 -9.42 -0.26 -28.03
N ARG A 381 -9.87 0.44 -26.98
CA ARG A 381 -11.06 1.31 -27.02
C ARG A 381 -10.68 2.79 -27.12
N PRO A 382 -11.42 3.60 -27.89
CA PRO A 382 -11.25 5.05 -27.84
C PRO A 382 -11.72 5.56 -26.46
N HIS A 383 -10.89 6.38 -25.81
CA HIS A 383 -11.16 6.96 -24.50
C HIS A 383 -12.37 7.90 -24.57
N ALA A 384 -13.44 7.63 -23.83
CA ALA A 384 -14.50 8.60 -23.63
C ALA A 384 -14.01 9.64 -22.61
N SER A 385 -13.61 10.82 -23.09
CA SER A 385 -13.26 11.94 -22.22
C SER A 385 -14.47 12.32 -21.36
N HIS A 386 -14.32 12.37 -20.03
CA HIS A 386 -15.30 12.89 -19.08
C HIS A 386 -15.45 14.44 -19.21
N ALA A 387 -15.78 14.91 -20.40
CA ALA A 387 -16.09 16.30 -20.68
C ALA A 387 -17.60 16.42 -20.92
N ALA A 388 -18.44 16.08 -19.92
CA ALA A 388 -19.87 16.51 -19.93
C ALA A 388 -20.56 16.16 -18.60
N ALA A 389 -20.19 16.80 -17.51
CA ALA A 389 -21.03 16.88 -16.31
C ALA A 389 -20.83 18.21 -15.57
N SER A 390 -20.74 19.30 -16.34
CA SER A 390 -20.76 20.67 -15.77
C SER A 390 -21.51 21.63 -16.71
N SER A 391 -22.76 21.24 -17.06
CA SER A 391 -23.71 22.20 -17.62
C SER A 391 -25.12 21.63 -17.50
N ALA A 392 -25.69 21.66 -16.29
CA ALA A 392 -27.12 21.74 -16.05
C ALA A 392 -27.36 22.06 -14.57
N VAL A 393 -27.82 23.28 -14.38
CA VAL A 393 -28.42 24.01 -13.26
C VAL A 393 -27.48 24.93 -12.53
#